data_80832252c037fc5589334a4de46b5aa8
#
_entry.id   80832252c037fc5589334a4de46b5aa8
#
_cell.length_a   1.000
_cell.length_b   1.000
_cell.length_c   1.000
_cell.angle_alpha   90.00
_cell.angle_beta   90.00
_cell.angle_gamma   90.00
#
_symmetry.space_group_name_H-M   'P 1'
#
loop_
_entity.id
_entity.type
_entity.pdbx_description
1 polymer ?
#
loop_
_entity_poly.entity_id
_entity_poly.type
_entity_poly.pdbx_seq_one_letter_code
_entity_poly.pdbx_strand_id
1 'polypeptide(L)'
;MKVGVIGAGNWGKNLVKNFLELGVLSGVADPVEANRQAARDMAPSAEIFSSGRDLIAGDCNAIAIATPVPTHFELVAAGLRAGKDIFVEKPMTLTSGEAEELVNLAETHERILMVGHLLLFQPPIQFIKRFLGEGKLGKLYHLHQERKKLGRARYIENVTWSLGVHDIAVLLYLVGSQPRRVFASGHCGLQEKVEDDVYVHMEFLDGIKAHLHNSWLWPTNRRQLTIIGEKGMLVYDEIAATVTWHRKRINDELESIDEGSEVVFEGSGPPLRIELEHFIDCIKTRKAPISDGRNGLAVVTVLERIMMF
;
A
#
# COMPACT_ATOMS: atom_id res chain seq x y z
N MET A 1 16.07 8.61 18.09
CA MET A 1 15.97 7.64 16.99
C MET A 1 16.55 8.27 15.73
N LYS A 2 17.27 7.51 14.94
CA LYS A 2 17.93 7.95 13.71
C LYS A 2 17.43 7.10 12.55
N VAL A 3 16.86 7.74 11.51
CA VAL A 3 16.34 7.08 10.31
C VAL A 3 17.19 7.49 9.11
N GLY A 4 17.67 6.50 8.37
CA GLY A 4 18.32 6.70 7.08
C GLY A 4 17.34 6.48 5.92
N VAL A 5 17.50 7.19 4.81
CA VAL A 5 16.71 7.00 3.59
C VAL A 5 17.60 6.54 2.45
N ILE A 6 17.28 5.40 1.82
CA ILE A 6 17.97 4.90 0.62
C ILE A 6 17.06 5.12 -0.59
N GLY A 7 17.56 5.93 -1.57
CA GLY A 7 16.83 6.39 -2.73
C GLY A 7 16.15 7.74 -2.47
N ALA A 8 16.70 8.80 -3.06
CA ALA A 8 16.20 10.19 -2.98
C ALA A 8 15.64 10.69 -4.32
N GLY A 9 15.19 9.77 -5.17
CA GLY A 9 14.55 10.07 -6.46
C GLY A 9 13.16 10.72 -6.30
N ASN A 10 12.33 10.61 -7.35
CA ASN A 10 11.02 11.28 -7.42
C ASN A 10 10.10 11.03 -6.23
N TRP A 11 10.10 9.81 -5.67
CA TRP A 11 9.29 9.49 -4.50
C TRP A 11 10.09 9.65 -3.20
N GLY A 12 11.33 9.16 -3.15
CA GLY A 12 12.13 9.13 -1.93
C GLY A 12 12.39 10.52 -1.32
N LYS A 13 12.42 11.59 -2.13
CA LYS A 13 12.48 12.96 -1.62
C LYS A 13 11.31 13.31 -0.68
N ASN A 14 10.13 12.67 -0.85
CA ASN A 14 9.01 12.89 0.05
C ASN A 14 9.26 12.21 1.41
N LEU A 15 9.92 11.04 1.42
CA LEU A 15 10.35 10.38 2.66
C LEU A 15 11.41 11.22 3.37
N VAL A 16 12.42 11.70 2.65
CA VAL A 16 13.47 12.61 3.19
C VAL A 16 12.82 13.82 3.86
N LYS A 17 11.90 14.51 3.16
CA LYS A 17 11.20 15.67 3.70
C LYS A 17 10.42 15.33 4.98
N ASN A 18 9.61 14.27 4.95
CA ASN A 18 8.79 13.91 6.10
C ASN A 18 9.63 13.47 7.31
N PHE A 19 10.69 12.66 7.13
CA PHE A 19 11.58 12.28 8.24
C PHE A 19 12.41 13.46 8.79
N LEU A 20 12.74 14.44 7.93
CA LEU A 20 13.36 15.69 8.38
C LEU A 20 12.38 16.48 9.26
N GLU A 21 11.14 16.68 8.81
CA GLU A 21 10.09 17.37 9.58
C GLU A 21 9.73 16.64 10.89
N LEU A 22 9.88 15.31 10.92
CA LEU A 22 9.72 14.49 12.13
C LEU A 22 10.92 14.55 13.07
N GLY A 23 12.03 15.21 12.66
CA GLY A 23 13.22 15.37 13.47
C GLY A 23 14.01 14.07 13.70
N VAL A 24 13.87 13.08 12.83
CA VAL A 24 14.51 11.76 12.95
C VAL A 24 15.46 11.41 11.80
N LEU A 25 15.49 12.21 10.73
CA LEU A 25 16.38 11.97 9.59
C LEU A 25 17.85 12.11 10.01
N SER A 26 18.67 11.09 9.75
CA SER A 26 20.11 11.09 10.05
C SER A 26 20.98 10.98 8.81
N GLY A 27 20.52 10.35 7.74
CA GLY A 27 21.31 10.19 6.54
C GLY A 27 20.47 9.88 5.31
N VAL A 28 21.03 10.15 4.13
CA VAL A 28 20.41 9.87 2.83
C VAL A 28 21.45 9.23 1.91
N ALA A 29 21.08 8.15 1.23
CA ALA A 29 21.92 7.50 0.25
C ALA A 29 21.24 7.47 -1.13
N ASP A 30 21.97 7.86 -2.17
CA ASP A 30 21.51 7.72 -3.56
C ASP A 30 22.73 7.60 -4.49
N PRO A 31 22.76 6.68 -5.49
CA PRO A 31 23.87 6.57 -6.42
C PRO A 31 23.99 7.77 -7.37
N VAL A 32 22.90 8.51 -7.61
CA VAL A 32 22.85 9.65 -8.54
C VAL A 32 23.25 10.95 -7.84
N GLU A 33 24.31 11.63 -8.32
CA GLU A 33 24.81 12.87 -7.71
C GLU A 33 23.74 13.97 -7.62
N ALA A 34 22.93 14.14 -8.66
CA ALA A 34 21.86 15.15 -8.65
C ALA A 34 20.85 14.94 -7.52
N ASN A 35 20.50 13.67 -7.21
CA ASN A 35 19.63 13.34 -6.09
C ASN A 35 20.32 13.62 -4.74
N ARG A 36 21.62 13.31 -4.63
CA ARG A 36 22.41 13.62 -3.42
C ARG A 36 22.51 15.13 -3.19
N GLN A 37 22.72 15.91 -4.25
CA GLN A 37 22.75 17.36 -4.14
C GLN A 37 21.41 17.93 -3.68
N ALA A 38 20.31 17.47 -4.26
CA ALA A 38 18.97 17.86 -3.82
C ALA A 38 18.69 17.48 -2.36
N ALA A 39 19.22 16.33 -1.90
CA ALA A 39 19.11 15.92 -0.50
C ALA A 39 19.95 16.81 0.44
N ARG A 40 21.18 17.22 0.06
CA ARG A 40 21.99 18.19 0.83
C ARG A 40 21.29 19.53 0.99
N ASP A 41 20.70 20.01 -0.11
CA ASP A 41 19.99 21.30 -0.10
C ASP A 41 18.75 21.26 0.79
N MET A 42 18.02 20.11 0.78
CA MET A 42 16.82 19.91 1.59
C MET A 42 17.12 19.65 3.07
N ALA A 43 18.15 18.88 3.37
CA ALA A 43 18.51 18.38 4.69
C ALA A 43 20.01 18.56 4.98
N PRO A 44 20.50 19.81 5.21
CA PRO A 44 21.94 20.08 5.37
C PRO A 44 22.59 19.37 6.57
N SER A 45 21.80 18.97 7.56
CA SER A 45 22.27 18.24 8.75
C SER A 45 22.35 16.72 8.56
N ALA A 46 21.80 16.18 7.47
CA ALA A 46 21.83 14.75 7.21
C ALA A 46 23.16 14.34 6.55
N GLU A 47 23.69 13.21 6.93
CA GLU A 47 24.87 12.63 6.28
C GLU A 47 24.49 12.08 4.89
N ILE A 48 25.31 12.33 3.88
CA ILE A 48 25.01 11.96 2.49
C ILE A 48 25.98 10.89 1.99
N PHE A 49 25.43 9.77 1.54
CA PHE A 49 26.14 8.61 1.06
C PHE A 49 25.91 8.39 -0.45
N SER A 50 26.89 7.86 -1.15
CA SER A 50 26.75 7.42 -2.54
C SER A 50 26.22 5.99 -2.66
N SER A 51 26.27 5.21 -1.57
CA SER A 51 25.86 3.80 -1.51
C SER A 51 24.89 3.55 -0.36
N GLY A 52 23.83 2.81 -0.64
CA GLY A 52 22.89 2.35 0.41
C GLY A 52 23.56 1.42 1.43
N ARG A 53 24.60 0.66 1.03
CA ARG A 53 25.34 -0.22 1.94
C ARG A 53 26.13 0.56 2.99
N ASP A 54 26.71 1.70 2.60
CA ASP A 54 27.46 2.56 3.53
C ASP A 54 26.51 3.18 4.57
N LEU A 55 25.30 3.58 4.15
CA LEU A 55 24.29 4.07 5.08
C LEU A 55 23.79 2.94 6.02
N ILE A 56 23.64 1.70 5.52
CA ILE A 56 23.27 0.55 6.34
C ILE A 56 24.34 0.29 7.42
N ALA A 57 25.62 0.41 7.08
CA ALA A 57 26.74 0.26 8.02
C ALA A 57 26.85 1.42 9.02
N GLY A 58 26.23 2.55 8.74
CA GLY A 58 26.24 3.76 9.57
C GLY A 58 25.40 3.66 10.85
N ASP A 59 25.43 4.76 11.60
CA ASP A 59 24.77 4.89 12.91
C ASP A 59 23.29 5.30 12.78
N CYS A 60 22.47 4.50 12.08
CA CYS A 60 21.02 4.64 12.06
C CYS A 60 20.35 3.45 12.75
N ASN A 61 19.16 3.67 13.33
CA ASN A 61 18.36 2.62 13.98
C ASN A 61 17.41 1.96 12.97
N ALA A 62 16.95 2.74 12.00
CA ALA A 62 15.99 2.31 11.00
C ALA A 62 16.34 2.86 9.62
N ILE A 63 15.87 2.20 8.58
CA ILE A 63 16.10 2.55 7.18
C ILE A 63 14.79 2.55 6.42
N ALA A 64 14.56 3.62 5.64
CA ALA A 64 13.48 3.70 4.66
C ALA A 64 14.06 3.53 3.25
N ILE A 65 13.52 2.59 2.48
CA ILE A 65 14.00 2.21 1.15
C ILE A 65 12.96 2.63 0.10
N ALA A 66 13.36 3.51 -0.81
CA ALA A 66 12.54 4.04 -1.91
C ALA A 66 13.30 3.99 -3.25
N THR A 67 13.97 2.90 -3.49
CA THR A 67 14.74 2.59 -4.70
C THR A 67 13.83 1.86 -5.73
N PRO A 68 14.30 1.56 -6.95
CA PRO A 68 13.59 0.66 -7.85
C PRO A 68 13.40 -0.74 -7.26
N VAL A 69 12.21 -1.34 -7.46
CA VAL A 69 11.78 -2.62 -6.86
C VAL A 69 12.82 -3.75 -6.96
N PRO A 70 13.53 -3.95 -8.11
CA PRO A 70 14.53 -5.02 -8.21
C PRO A 70 15.66 -4.96 -7.16
N THR A 71 15.83 -3.81 -6.49
CA THR A 71 16.86 -3.64 -5.46
C THR A 71 16.33 -3.78 -4.04
N HIS A 72 15.00 -3.89 -3.86
CA HIS A 72 14.37 -3.92 -2.53
C HIS A 72 14.84 -5.12 -1.73
N PHE A 73 14.77 -6.33 -2.29
CA PHE A 73 15.12 -7.56 -1.60
C PHE A 73 16.52 -7.49 -0.96
N GLU A 74 17.53 -7.17 -1.76
CA GLU A 74 18.92 -7.12 -1.26
C GLU A 74 19.12 -6.06 -0.17
N LEU A 75 18.55 -4.85 -0.36
CA LEU A 75 18.72 -3.76 0.58
C LEU A 75 17.97 -4.01 1.89
N VAL A 76 16.74 -4.54 1.81
CA VAL A 76 15.95 -4.91 2.99
C VAL A 76 16.65 -6.02 3.77
N ALA A 77 17.09 -7.10 3.08
CA ALA A 77 17.80 -8.21 3.71
C ALA A 77 19.10 -7.73 4.39
N ALA A 78 19.88 -6.89 3.72
CA ALA A 78 21.10 -6.32 4.30
C ALA A 78 20.81 -5.48 5.56
N GLY A 79 19.77 -4.64 5.52
CA GLY A 79 19.36 -3.83 6.65
C GLY A 79 18.89 -4.66 7.85
N LEU A 80 18.04 -5.67 7.61
CA LEU A 80 17.57 -6.60 8.65
C LEU A 80 18.72 -7.35 9.32
N ARG A 81 19.65 -7.90 8.51
CA ARG A 81 20.86 -8.58 9.02
C ARG A 81 21.78 -7.64 9.81
N ALA A 82 21.81 -6.36 9.47
CA ALA A 82 22.51 -5.33 10.22
C ALA A 82 21.76 -4.83 11.48
N GLY A 83 20.63 -5.47 11.81
CA GLY A 83 19.82 -5.13 13.00
C GLY A 83 19.04 -3.83 12.88
N LYS A 84 18.75 -3.37 11.66
CA LYS A 84 17.95 -2.17 11.41
C LYS A 84 16.46 -2.51 11.29
N ASP A 85 15.59 -1.64 11.78
CA ASP A 85 14.16 -1.67 11.47
C ASP A 85 13.94 -1.08 10.06
N ILE A 86 13.05 -1.67 9.26
CA ILE A 86 12.94 -1.36 7.83
C ILE A 86 11.53 -0.88 7.47
N PHE A 87 11.50 0.26 6.76
CA PHE A 87 10.39 0.67 5.92
C PHE A 87 10.80 0.48 4.45
N VAL A 88 9.99 -0.19 3.65
CA VAL A 88 10.25 -0.38 2.22
C VAL A 88 9.05 0.04 1.38
N GLU A 89 9.30 0.77 0.31
CA GLU A 89 8.25 1.14 -0.64
C GLU A 89 7.62 -0.07 -1.33
N LYS A 90 6.40 0.13 -1.75
CA LYS A 90 5.63 -0.88 -2.46
C LYS A 90 6.06 -1.01 -3.96
N PRO A 91 5.91 -2.20 -4.56
CA PRO A 91 5.72 -3.48 -3.89
C PRO A 91 6.98 -3.90 -3.13
N MET A 92 6.82 -4.69 -2.05
CA MET A 92 7.93 -5.07 -1.18
C MET A 92 9.05 -5.78 -1.94
N THR A 93 8.67 -6.69 -2.83
CA THR A 93 9.57 -7.50 -3.67
C THR A 93 8.90 -7.78 -5.03
N LEU A 94 9.62 -8.43 -5.95
CA LEU A 94 9.08 -8.90 -7.22
C LEU A 94 8.41 -10.27 -7.12
N THR A 95 8.80 -11.10 -6.15
CA THR A 95 8.30 -12.46 -5.95
C THR A 95 7.84 -12.70 -4.51
N SER A 96 6.87 -13.60 -4.35
CA SER A 96 6.40 -14.00 -3.02
C SER A 96 7.46 -14.78 -2.25
N GLY A 97 8.34 -15.53 -2.94
CA GLY A 97 9.46 -16.22 -2.31
C GLY A 97 10.47 -15.24 -1.67
N GLU A 98 10.83 -14.15 -2.36
CA GLU A 98 11.66 -13.08 -1.79
C GLU A 98 10.94 -12.42 -0.60
N ALA A 99 9.63 -12.16 -0.73
CA ALA A 99 8.85 -11.57 0.34
C ALA A 99 8.81 -12.44 1.60
N GLU A 100 8.65 -13.76 1.43
CA GLU A 100 8.67 -14.73 2.53
C GLU A 100 10.04 -14.78 3.23
N GLU A 101 11.13 -14.74 2.47
CA GLU A 101 12.49 -14.68 3.04
C GLU A 101 12.67 -13.41 3.89
N LEU A 102 12.20 -12.24 3.42
CA LEU A 102 12.29 -11.00 4.18
C LEU A 102 11.46 -11.03 5.46
N VAL A 103 10.26 -11.62 5.43
CA VAL A 103 9.43 -11.82 6.63
C VAL A 103 10.17 -12.68 7.64
N ASN A 104 10.72 -13.83 7.20
CA ASN A 104 11.47 -14.73 8.07
C ASN A 104 12.72 -14.06 8.66
N LEU A 105 13.44 -13.26 7.86
CA LEU A 105 14.59 -12.48 8.35
C LEU A 105 14.16 -11.45 9.40
N ALA A 106 13.09 -10.72 9.17
CA ALA A 106 12.59 -9.72 10.11
C ALA A 106 12.20 -10.37 11.45
N GLU A 107 11.52 -11.51 11.42
CA GLU A 107 11.14 -12.28 12.61
C GLU A 107 12.38 -12.83 13.34
N THR A 108 13.33 -13.45 12.61
CA THR A 108 14.55 -14.00 13.20
C THR A 108 15.42 -12.96 13.89
N HIS A 109 15.49 -11.76 13.32
CA HIS A 109 16.28 -10.66 13.88
C HIS A 109 15.46 -9.76 14.83
N GLU A 110 14.18 -10.06 15.07
CA GLU A 110 13.26 -9.26 15.88
C GLU A 110 13.20 -7.79 15.42
N ARG A 111 13.15 -7.57 14.10
CA ARG A 111 13.09 -6.24 13.49
C ARG A 111 11.70 -5.93 12.94
N ILE A 112 11.34 -4.66 12.99
CA ILE A 112 10.15 -4.17 12.32
C ILE A 112 10.41 -4.15 10.82
N LEU A 113 9.54 -4.80 10.04
CA LEU A 113 9.46 -4.70 8.59
C LEU A 113 8.10 -4.14 8.23
N MET A 114 8.06 -2.93 7.70
CA MET A 114 6.86 -2.23 7.28
C MET A 114 6.92 -1.90 5.78
N VAL A 115 5.82 -2.11 5.08
CA VAL A 115 5.70 -1.81 3.63
C VAL A 115 4.89 -0.53 3.44
N GLY A 116 5.32 0.32 2.51
CA GLY A 116 4.71 1.61 2.18
C GLY A 116 3.35 1.47 1.49
N HIS A 117 2.39 0.85 2.15
CA HIS A 117 1.00 0.75 1.69
C HIS A 117 0.19 1.98 2.12
N LEU A 118 0.58 3.13 1.58
CA LEU A 118 0.09 4.46 1.90
C LEU A 118 -1.42 4.57 2.06
N LEU A 119 -2.21 3.88 1.21
CA LEU A 119 -3.67 3.99 1.25
C LEU A 119 -4.28 3.43 2.53
N LEU A 120 -3.61 2.51 3.21
CA LEU A 120 -4.08 1.98 4.49
C LEU A 120 -4.11 3.06 5.59
N PHE A 121 -3.33 4.12 5.43
CA PHE A 121 -3.21 5.24 6.37
C PHE A 121 -4.11 6.43 6.03
N GLN A 122 -4.93 6.31 4.99
CA GLN A 122 -5.95 7.30 4.70
C GLN A 122 -7.05 7.27 5.78
N PRO A 123 -7.43 8.42 6.36
CA PRO A 123 -8.48 8.47 7.38
C PRO A 123 -9.81 7.82 6.98
N PRO A 124 -10.31 7.96 5.72
CA PRO A 124 -11.49 7.23 5.28
C PRO A 124 -11.34 5.70 5.34
N ILE A 125 -10.20 5.14 4.97
CA ILE A 125 -9.95 3.69 5.02
C ILE A 125 -9.92 3.21 6.47
N GLN A 126 -9.30 3.95 7.37
CA GLN A 126 -9.30 3.66 8.80
C GLN A 126 -10.72 3.76 9.41
N PHE A 127 -11.50 4.74 8.96
CA PHE A 127 -12.91 4.85 9.34
C PHE A 127 -13.71 3.64 8.86
N ILE A 128 -13.58 3.25 7.59
CA ILE A 128 -14.27 2.08 7.03
C ILE A 128 -13.91 0.82 7.81
N LYS A 129 -12.63 0.59 8.12
CA LYS A 129 -12.19 -0.57 8.89
C LYS A 129 -12.89 -0.66 10.26
N ARG A 130 -12.99 0.46 10.97
CA ARG A 130 -13.73 0.52 12.25
C ARG A 130 -15.22 0.26 12.06
N PHE A 131 -15.83 0.91 11.06
CA PHE A 131 -17.25 0.77 10.75
C PHE A 131 -17.63 -0.69 10.45
N LEU A 132 -16.78 -1.41 9.71
CA LEU A 132 -16.93 -2.85 9.46
C LEU A 132 -16.76 -3.66 10.75
N GLY A 133 -15.76 -3.33 11.56
CA GLY A 133 -15.49 -3.99 12.84
C GLY A 133 -16.63 -3.82 13.87
N GLU A 134 -17.39 -2.73 13.78
CA GLU A 134 -18.59 -2.49 14.59
C GLU A 134 -19.82 -3.28 14.11
N GLY A 135 -19.70 -4.05 13.02
CA GLY A 135 -20.79 -4.88 12.47
C GLY A 135 -21.95 -4.09 11.85
N LYS A 136 -21.75 -2.80 11.55
CA LYS A 136 -22.81 -1.91 11.03
C LYS A 136 -23.35 -2.33 9.66
N LEU A 137 -22.55 -2.99 8.83
CA LEU A 137 -23.00 -3.55 7.56
C LEU A 137 -23.54 -4.97 7.64
N GLY A 138 -23.48 -5.62 8.82
CA GLY A 138 -23.81 -7.03 8.97
C GLY A 138 -22.81 -7.93 8.22
N LYS A 139 -23.29 -9.05 7.68
CA LYS A 139 -22.47 -9.95 6.86
C LYS A 139 -22.02 -9.23 5.58
N LEU A 140 -20.72 -9.26 5.29
CA LEU A 140 -20.19 -8.72 4.04
C LEU A 140 -20.47 -9.69 2.89
N TYR A 141 -20.90 -9.15 1.76
CA TYR A 141 -21.13 -9.90 0.53
C TYR A 141 -19.99 -9.71 -0.46
N HIS A 142 -19.74 -8.46 -0.86
CA HIS A 142 -18.61 -8.18 -1.75
C HIS A 142 -18.10 -6.74 -1.64
N LEU A 143 -16.87 -6.57 -2.13
CA LEU A 143 -16.20 -5.28 -2.30
C LEU A 143 -15.92 -5.05 -3.79
N HIS A 144 -16.08 -3.83 -4.26
CA HIS A 144 -15.74 -3.43 -5.62
C HIS A 144 -14.86 -2.20 -5.61
N GLN A 145 -13.65 -2.33 -6.12
CA GLN A 145 -12.64 -1.26 -6.16
C GLN A 145 -12.35 -0.87 -7.60
N GLU A 146 -12.43 0.42 -7.88
CA GLU A 146 -12.05 0.98 -9.17
C GLU A 146 -10.93 2.02 -9.00
N ARG A 147 -9.88 1.91 -9.82
CA ARG A 147 -8.81 2.91 -9.92
C ARG A 147 -8.42 3.07 -11.38
N LYS A 148 -9.01 4.07 -12.01
CA LYS A 148 -8.96 4.27 -13.46
C LYS A 148 -8.75 5.72 -13.81
N LYS A 149 -7.92 5.98 -14.80
CA LYS A 149 -7.73 7.31 -15.41
C LYS A 149 -6.95 7.21 -16.71
N LEU A 150 -7.00 8.23 -17.55
CA LEU A 150 -5.98 8.41 -18.57
C LEU A 150 -4.66 8.77 -17.85
N GLY A 151 -3.74 7.83 -17.79
CA GLY A 151 -2.55 7.91 -16.97
C GLY A 151 -1.26 7.69 -17.74
N ARG A 152 -0.13 7.78 -17.03
CA ARG A 152 1.17 7.44 -17.59
C ARG A 152 1.32 5.91 -17.59
N ALA A 153 1.27 5.31 -18.78
CA ALA A 153 1.61 3.90 -18.96
C ALA A 153 3.09 3.63 -18.60
N ARG A 154 3.39 2.40 -18.24
CA ARG A 154 4.73 1.93 -17.88
C ARG A 154 5.24 0.97 -18.95
N TYR A 155 6.56 0.79 -19.04
CA TYR A 155 7.20 -0.10 -20.00
C TYR A 155 7.41 -1.53 -19.49
N ILE A 156 7.46 -1.72 -18.17
CA ILE A 156 7.84 -2.98 -17.54
C ILE A 156 6.70 -3.51 -16.67
N GLU A 157 6.20 -2.71 -15.75
CA GLU A 157 5.12 -3.07 -14.85
C GLU A 157 3.76 -2.80 -15.49
N ASN A 158 2.81 -3.71 -15.36
CA ASN A 158 1.44 -3.50 -15.82
C ASN A 158 0.64 -2.58 -14.88
N VAL A 159 -0.61 -2.29 -15.26
CA VAL A 159 -1.47 -1.37 -14.50
C VAL A 159 -1.76 -1.86 -13.08
N THR A 160 -1.82 -3.18 -12.86
CA THR A 160 -2.11 -3.75 -11.53
C THR A 160 -0.91 -3.62 -10.59
N TRP A 161 0.31 -3.89 -11.06
CA TRP A 161 1.54 -3.68 -10.28
C TRP A 161 1.77 -2.19 -9.96
N SER A 162 1.39 -1.31 -10.88
CA SER A 162 1.57 0.13 -10.72
C SER A 162 0.51 0.78 -9.83
N LEU A 163 -0.79 0.51 -10.10
CA LEU A 163 -1.93 1.10 -9.40
C LEU A 163 -2.61 0.11 -8.45
N GLY A 164 -2.89 -1.10 -8.94
CA GLY A 164 -3.67 -2.10 -8.22
C GLY A 164 -3.03 -2.63 -6.95
N VAL A 165 -1.70 -2.57 -6.82
CA VAL A 165 -0.98 -2.93 -5.60
C VAL A 165 -1.53 -2.24 -4.35
N HIS A 166 -1.90 -0.97 -4.47
CA HIS A 166 -2.53 -0.22 -3.39
C HIS A 166 -3.94 -0.71 -3.07
N ASP A 167 -4.71 -1.00 -4.12
CA ASP A 167 -6.11 -1.44 -3.99
C ASP A 167 -6.18 -2.85 -3.42
N ILE A 168 -5.27 -3.75 -3.83
CA ILE A 168 -5.13 -5.09 -3.25
C ILE A 168 -4.82 -4.98 -1.74
N ALA A 169 -3.88 -4.13 -1.35
CA ALA A 169 -3.57 -3.91 0.07
C ALA A 169 -4.81 -3.46 0.87
N VAL A 170 -5.60 -2.52 0.32
CA VAL A 170 -6.86 -2.06 0.94
C VAL A 170 -7.87 -3.19 1.07
N LEU A 171 -8.10 -3.96 -0.01
CA LEU A 171 -9.06 -5.06 0.00
C LEU A 171 -8.68 -6.15 1.03
N LEU A 172 -7.41 -6.58 1.04
CA LEU A 172 -6.90 -7.54 2.03
C LEU A 172 -7.02 -7.01 3.46
N TYR A 173 -6.69 -5.74 3.69
CA TYR A 173 -6.81 -5.10 5.00
C TYR A 173 -8.25 -5.07 5.50
N LEU A 174 -9.20 -4.68 4.64
CA LEU A 174 -10.61 -4.57 5.03
C LEU A 174 -11.24 -5.93 5.28
N VAL A 175 -11.00 -6.92 4.41
CA VAL A 175 -11.51 -8.29 4.57
C VAL A 175 -10.81 -9.02 5.72
N GLY A 176 -9.51 -8.79 5.93
CA GLY A 176 -8.74 -9.40 7.02
C GLY A 176 -8.27 -10.83 6.75
N SER A 177 -8.32 -11.29 5.50
CA SER A 177 -7.85 -12.62 5.10
C SER A 177 -7.31 -12.61 3.66
N GLN A 178 -6.60 -13.67 3.28
CA GLN A 178 -6.14 -13.87 1.91
C GLN A 178 -7.23 -14.53 1.04
N PRO A 179 -7.31 -14.20 -0.27
CA PRO A 179 -8.25 -14.84 -1.16
C PRO A 179 -7.85 -16.30 -1.43
N ARG A 180 -8.84 -17.19 -1.37
CA ARG A 180 -8.69 -18.60 -1.77
C ARG A 180 -8.43 -18.73 -3.27
N ARG A 181 -9.15 -17.93 -4.08
CA ARG A 181 -9.03 -17.91 -5.54
C ARG A 181 -8.85 -16.49 -6.03
N VAL A 182 -8.06 -16.36 -7.09
CA VAL A 182 -7.86 -15.11 -7.83
C VAL A 182 -8.01 -15.45 -9.30
N PHE A 183 -8.77 -14.66 -10.02
CA PHE A 183 -8.93 -14.71 -11.48
C PHE A 183 -8.68 -13.31 -12.03
N ALA A 184 -8.03 -13.22 -13.16
CA ALA A 184 -7.79 -11.95 -13.80
C ALA A 184 -8.03 -12.04 -15.31
N SER A 185 -8.38 -10.90 -15.91
CA SER A 185 -8.45 -10.73 -17.34
C SER A 185 -7.89 -9.35 -17.66
N GLY A 186 -6.95 -9.28 -18.58
CA GLY A 186 -6.27 -8.04 -18.94
C GLY A 186 -6.33 -7.78 -20.44
N HIS A 187 -6.11 -6.52 -20.79
CA HIS A 187 -6.01 -6.03 -22.15
C HIS A 187 -4.69 -5.29 -22.35
N CYS A 188 -4.03 -5.55 -23.49
CA CYS A 188 -2.78 -4.94 -23.90
C CYS A 188 -3.02 -4.06 -25.13
N GLY A 189 -3.58 -2.86 -24.94
CA GLY A 189 -3.94 -1.96 -26.04
C GLY A 189 -2.82 -1.03 -26.46
N LEU A 190 -1.90 -0.70 -25.55
CA LEU A 190 -0.82 0.25 -25.82
C LEU A 190 0.49 -0.42 -26.25
N GLN A 191 0.80 -1.59 -25.67
CA GLN A 191 2.04 -2.31 -25.95
C GLN A 191 1.85 -3.80 -25.69
N GLU A 192 2.58 -4.64 -26.43
CA GLU A 192 2.54 -6.08 -26.23
C GLU A 192 3.01 -6.49 -24.82
N LYS A 193 2.31 -7.45 -24.23
CA LYS A 193 2.67 -8.11 -22.94
C LYS A 193 2.67 -7.22 -21.70
N VAL A 194 2.15 -5.99 -21.78
CA VAL A 194 1.97 -5.12 -20.60
C VAL A 194 0.52 -4.65 -20.58
N GLU A 195 -0.25 -5.20 -19.67
CA GLU A 195 -1.67 -4.90 -19.56
C GLU A 195 -1.88 -3.46 -19.08
N ASP A 196 -2.69 -2.73 -19.82
CA ASP A 196 -3.09 -1.35 -19.54
C ASP A 196 -4.50 -1.22 -18.94
N ASP A 197 -5.28 -2.30 -19.00
CA ASP A 197 -6.61 -2.44 -18.41
C ASP A 197 -6.76 -3.86 -17.86
N VAL A 198 -7.06 -4.01 -16.56
CA VAL A 198 -7.13 -5.32 -15.87
C VAL A 198 -8.32 -5.37 -14.94
N TYR A 199 -9.11 -6.44 -15.06
CA TYR A 199 -10.12 -6.86 -14.12
C TYR A 199 -9.62 -8.03 -13.28
N VAL A 200 -9.80 -7.94 -11.97
CA VAL A 200 -9.45 -9.00 -11.01
C VAL A 200 -10.69 -9.39 -10.23
N HIS A 201 -10.90 -10.68 -10.06
CA HIS A 201 -11.89 -11.27 -9.19
C HIS A 201 -11.22 -12.12 -8.12
N MET A 202 -11.56 -11.87 -6.86
CA MET A 202 -11.03 -12.58 -5.69
C MET A 202 -12.16 -13.22 -4.91
N GLU A 203 -11.98 -14.49 -4.51
CA GLU A 203 -12.90 -15.23 -3.64
C GLU A 203 -12.22 -15.53 -2.30
N PHE A 204 -12.86 -15.15 -1.20
CA PHE A 204 -12.40 -15.41 0.16
C PHE A 204 -13.12 -16.61 0.80
N LEU A 205 -12.54 -17.17 1.86
CA LEU A 205 -13.09 -18.38 2.51
C LEU A 205 -14.51 -18.20 3.06
N ASP A 206 -14.81 -17.01 3.58
CA ASP A 206 -16.12 -16.70 4.19
C ASP A 206 -17.21 -16.36 3.16
N GLY A 207 -16.94 -16.65 1.87
CA GLY A 207 -17.86 -16.39 0.77
C GLY A 207 -17.85 -14.92 0.31
N ILE A 208 -17.05 -14.07 0.93
CA ILE A 208 -16.84 -12.69 0.49
C ILE A 208 -16.16 -12.72 -0.88
N LYS A 209 -16.58 -11.84 -1.77
CA LYS A 209 -15.95 -11.63 -3.08
C LYS A 209 -15.41 -10.22 -3.18
N ALA A 210 -14.32 -10.04 -3.92
CA ALA A 210 -13.84 -8.71 -4.27
C ALA A 210 -13.55 -8.61 -5.76
N HIS A 211 -13.86 -7.46 -6.31
CA HIS A 211 -13.60 -7.10 -7.70
C HIS A 211 -12.70 -5.88 -7.73
N LEU A 212 -11.73 -5.89 -8.61
CA LEU A 212 -10.82 -4.78 -8.83
C LEU A 212 -10.76 -4.47 -10.32
N HIS A 213 -10.89 -3.19 -10.68
CA HIS A 213 -10.69 -2.72 -12.04
C HIS A 213 -9.65 -1.61 -12.05
N ASN A 214 -8.52 -1.87 -12.67
CA ASN A 214 -7.45 -0.90 -12.89
C ASN A 214 -7.29 -0.59 -14.36
N SER A 215 -7.19 0.68 -14.73
CA SER A 215 -6.99 1.10 -16.11
C SER A 215 -6.15 2.37 -16.24
N TRP A 216 -5.22 2.40 -17.21
CA TRP A 216 -4.57 3.62 -17.68
C TRP A 216 -5.32 4.31 -18.82
N LEU A 217 -6.31 3.63 -19.42
CA LEU A 217 -7.06 4.06 -20.61
C LEU A 217 -8.52 4.41 -20.30
N TRP A 218 -8.74 5.20 -19.24
CA TRP A 218 -10.08 5.58 -18.83
C TRP A 218 -10.32 7.07 -19.01
N PRO A 219 -11.47 7.50 -19.57
CA PRO A 219 -11.70 8.91 -19.93
C PRO A 219 -11.81 9.86 -18.73
N THR A 220 -12.18 9.33 -17.56
CA THR A 220 -12.34 10.12 -16.34
C THR A 220 -11.48 9.54 -15.20
N ASN A 221 -11.01 10.41 -14.29
CA ASN A 221 -10.37 9.92 -13.07
C ASN A 221 -11.43 9.33 -12.14
N ARG A 222 -11.35 8.02 -11.88
CA ARG A 222 -12.28 7.32 -11.00
C ARG A 222 -11.52 6.49 -9.98
N ARG A 223 -11.77 6.77 -8.71
CA ARG A 223 -11.19 6.06 -7.57
C ARG A 223 -12.29 5.87 -6.55
N GLN A 224 -12.87 4.69 -6.55
CA GLN A 224 -14.05 4.40 -5.74
C GLN A 224 -13.98 3.00 -5.17
N LEU A 225 -14.33 2.87 -3.90
CA LEU A 225 -14.54 1.60 -3.23
C LEU A 225 -16.01 1.49 -2.81
N THR A 226 -16.69 0.47 -3.31
CA THR A 226 -18.04 0.11 -2.88
C THR A 226 -17.99 -1.18 -2.07
N ILE A 227 -18.61 -1.18 -0.89
CA ILE A 227 -18.68 -2.32 0.01
C ILE A 227 -20.15 -2.63 0.23
N ILE A 228 -20.55 -3.86 -0.06
CA ILE A 228 -21.92 -4.31 0.05
C ILE A 228 -22.05 -5.35 1.16
N GLY A 229 -22.94 -5.09 2.09
CA GLY A 229 -23.26 -5.97 3.20
C GLY A 229 -24.79 -6.17 3.36
N GLU A 230 -25.14 -7.01 4.29
CA GLU A 230 -26.51 -7.40 4.61
C GLU A 230 -27.39 -6.20 5.02
N LYS A 231 -26.81 -5.24 5.78
CA LYS A 231 -27.56 -4.11 6.37
C LYS A 231 -27.38 -2.79 5.61
N GLY A 232 -26.74 -2.83 4.43
CA GLY A 232 -26.50 -1.65 3.62
C GLY A 232 -25.19 -1.68 2.86
N MET A 233 -24.81 -0.52 2.32
CA MET A 233 -23.65 -0.37 1.45
C MET A 233 -22.85 0.86 1.84
N LEU A 234 -21.52 0.79 1.77
CA LEU A 234 -20.64 1.95 1.84
C LEU A 234 -20.08 2.25 0.46
N VAL A 235 -20.02 3.53 0.13
CA VAL A 235 -19.31 4.03 -1.05
C VAL A 235 -18.27 5.04 -0.58
N TYR A 236 -17.00 4.73 -0.80
CA TYR A 236 -15.90 5.65 -0.62
C TYR A 236 -15.48 6.23 -1.97
N ASP A 237 -15.67 7.53 -2.14
CA ASP A 237 -15.11 8.29 -3.24
C ASP A 237 -13.81 8.95 -2.78
N GLU A 238 -12.66 8.44 -3.28
CA GLU A 238 -11.33 8.93 -2.90
C GLU A 238 -11.08 10.37 -3.40
N ILE A 239 -11.74 10.76 -4.50
CA ILE A 239 -11.56 12.11 -5.09
C ILE A 239 -12.32 13.15 -4.28
N ALA A 240 -13.55 12.83 -3.93
CA ALA A 240 -14.38 13.69 -3.06
C ALA A 240 -13.95 13.57 -1.58
N ALA A 241 -13.14 12.57 -1.23
CA ALA A 241 -12.75 12.24 0.13
C ALA A 241 -13.96 12.02 1.07
N THR A 242 -15.01 11.35 0.57
CA THR A 242 -16.26 11.11 1.31
C THR A 242 -16.55 9.62 1.41
N VAL A 243 -17.12 9.20 2.54
CA VAL A 243 -17.71 7.86 2.70
C VAL A 243 -19.22 8.05 2.92
N THR A 244 -20.00 7.52 2.00
CA THR A 244 -21.46 7.54 2.07
C THR A 244 -21.99 6.18 2.49
N TRP A 245 -22.82 6.15 3.51
CA TRP A 245 -23.58 4.98 3.91
C TRP A 245 -24.96 5.03 3.28
N HIS A 246 -25.23 4.04 2.41
CA HIS A 246 -26.54 3.79 1.84
C HIS A 246 -27.25 2.72 2.68
N ARG A 247 -28.28 3.11 3.45
CA ARG A 247 -29.11 2.18 4.22
C ARG A 247 -30.16 1.53 3.30
N LYS A 248 -29.62 0.85 2.27
CA LYS A 248 -30.41 0.16 1.24
C LYS A 248 -30.06 -1.31 1.25
N ARG A 249 -31.07 -2.16 1.24
CA ARG A 249 -30.89 -3.61 1.30
C ARG A 249 -32.07 -4.34 0.65
N ILE A 250 -31.91 -5.61 0.44
CA ILE A 250 -33.00 -6.53 0.11
C ILE A 250 -33.37 -7.28 1.39
N ASN A 251 -34.67 -7.33 1.75
CA ASN A 251 -35.16 -8.07 2.91
C ASN A 251 -35.36 -9.56 2.61
N ASP A 252 -35.83 -10.34 3.60
CA ASP A 252 -36.03 -11.78 3.47
C ASP A 252 -37.15 -12.12 2.48
N GLU A 253 -38.09 -11.22 2.23
CA GLU A 253 -39.17 -11.31 1.24
C GLU A 253 -38.71 -10.93 -0.18
N LEU A 254 -37.40 -10.66 -0.37
CA LEU A 254 -36.76 -10.20 -1.62
C LEU A 254 -37.24 -8.82 -2.10
N GLU A 255 -37.72 -7.99 -1.19
CA GLU A 255 -38.14 -6.64 -1.48
C GLU A 255 -37.01 -5.65 -1.18
N SER A 256 -36.94 -4.57 -1.97
CA SER A 256 -35.98 -3.49 -1.75
C SER A 256 -36.43 -2.56 -0.62
N ILE A 257 -35.57 -2.38 0.36
CA ILE A 257 -35.72 -1.42 1.44
C ILE A 257 -34.77 -0.26 1.20
N ASP A 258 -35.29 0.96 1.20
CA ASP A 258 -34.52 2.20 1.09
C ASP A 258 -34.78 3.11 2.28
N GLU A 259 -33.86 3.16 3.23
CA GLU A 259 -33.89 4.02 4.43
C GLU A 259 -33.04 5.28 4.25
N GLY A 260 -32.67 5.61 3.00
CA GLY A 260 -31.90 6.79 2.64
C GLY A 260 -30.40 6.56 2.66
N SER A 261 -29.68 7.66 2.47
CA SER A 261 -28.22 7.70 2.41
C SER A 261 -27.69 8.91 3.15
N GLU A 262 -26.52 8.76 3.78
CA GLU A 262 -25.85 9.84 4.49
C GLU A 262 -24.34 9.79 4.31
N VAL A 263 -23.67 10.94 4.29
CA VAL A 263 -22.22 11.03 4.36
C VAL A 263 -21.80 10.80 5.81
N VAL A 264 -21.17 9.65 6.07
CA VAL A 264 -20.74 9.24 7.42
C VAL A 264 -19.30 9.60 7.74
N PHE A 265 -18.54 9.99 6.72
CA PHE A 265 -17.19 10.51 6.86
C PHE A 265 -16.89 11.47 5.70
N GLU A 266 -16.26 12.58 6.02
CA GLU A 266 -15.75 13.55 5.06
C GLU A 266 -14.37 14.05 5.51
N GLY A 267 -13.45 14.15 4.58
CA GLY A 267 -12.12 14.69 4.77
C GLY A 267 -11.00 13.76 4.32
N SER A 268 -9.84 14.34 4.16
CA SER A 268 -8.58 13.68 3.85
C SER A 268 -7.53 14.09 4.88
N GLY A 269 -6.47 13.32 4.99
CA GLY A 269 -5.32 13.66 5.82
C GLY A 269 -4.03 13.56 5.02
N PRO A 270 -2.88 13.87 5.61
CA PRO A 270 -1.57 13.61 5.04
C PRO A 270 -1.16 12.14 5.24
N PRO A 271 -1.58 11.19 4.38
CA PRO A 271 -1.43 9.76 4.68
C PRO A 271 0.03 9.33 4.82
N LEU A 272 0.95 9.96 4.07
CA LEU A 272 2.39 9.66 4.19
C LEU A 272 2.92 10.05 5.57
N ARG A 273 2.51 11.19 6.10
CA ARG A 273 2.90 11.63 7.45
C ARG A 273 2.41 10.65 8.50
N ILE A 274 1.14 10.25 8.41
CA ILE A 274 0.51 9.28 9.33
C ILE A 274 1.22 7.92 9.24
N GLU A 275 1.55 7.47 8.04
CA GLU A 275 2.26 6.21 7.79
C GLU A 275 3.64 6.21 8.45
N LEU A 276 4.42 7.28 8.27
CA LEU A 276 5.77 7.36 8.82
C LEU A 276 5.77 7.58 10.35
N GLU A 277 4.79 8.30 10.90
CA GLU A 277 4.57 8.39 12.35
C GLU A 277 4.22 7.02 12.93
N HIS A 278 3.39 6.22 12.23
CA HIS A 278 3.07 4.85 12.63
C HIS A 278 4.32 3.95 12.61
N PHE A 279 5.17 4.05 11.59
CA PHE A 279 6.44 3.32 11.56
C PHE A 279 7.33 3.65 12.77
N ILE A 280 7.47 4.94 13.07
CA ILE A 280 8.22 5.41 14.24
C ILE A 280 7.64 4.88 15.55
N ASP A 281 6.31 4.87 15.69
CA ASP A 281 5.64 4.34 16.87
C ASP A 281 5.84 2.81 17.00
N CYS A 282 5.74 2.07 15.90
CA CYS A 282 6.01 0.63 15.90
C CYS A 282 7.43 0.30 16.34
N ILE A 283 8.43 1.09 15.92
CA ILE A 283 9.82 0.93 16.38
C ILE A 283 9.92 1.15 17.90
N LYS A 284 9.30 2.21 18.42
CA LYS A 284 9.34 2.55 19.86
C LYS A 284 8.61 1.53 20.72
N THR A 285 7.47 1.06 20.26
CA THR A 285 6.57 0.18 21.04
C THR A 285 6.79 -1.30 20.77
N ARG A 286 7.56 -1.64 19.71
CA ARG A 286 7.76 -3.00 19.19
C ARG A 286 6.46 -3.69 18.77
N LYS A 287 5.39 -2.94 18.50
CA LYS A 287 4.13 -3.46 17.96
C LYS A 287 4.25 -3.66 16.46
N ALA A 288 3.61 -4.71 15.95
CA ALA A 288 3.55 -4.96 14.50
C ALA A 288 2.85 -3.81 13.77
N PRO A 289 3.40 -3.34 12.62
CA PRO A 289 2.75 -2.36 11.77
C PRO A 289 1.44 -2.87 11.15
N ILE A 290 0.55 -1.95 10.80
CA ILE A 290 -0.66 -2.27 10.02
C ILE A 290 -0.30 -2.87 8.65
N SER A 291 0.75 -2.36 8.01
CA SER A 291 1.32 -2.87 6.76
C SER A 291 2.65 -3.59 7.01
N ASP A 292 2.65 -4.59 7.87
CA ASP A 292 3.84 -5.38 8.18
C ASP A 292 4.33 -6.22 6.99
N GLY A 293 5.45 -6.91 7.16
CA GLY A 293 6.01 -7.79 6.13
C GLY A 293 5.04 -8.90 5.69
N ARG A 294 4.18 -9.41 6.59
CA ARG A 294 3.16 -10.43 6.24
C ARG A 294 2.07 -9.85 5.35
N ASN A 295 1.64 -8.59 5.60
CA ASN A 295 0.75 -7.87 4.71
C ASN A 295 1.41 -7.66 3.33
N GLY A 296 2.68 -7.25 3.29
CA GLY A 296 3.46 -7.14 2.05
C GLY A 296 3.52 -8.44 1.27
N LEU A 297 3.84 -9.55 1.93
CA LEU A 297 3.85 -10.91 1.35
C LEU A 297 2.48 -11.27 0.76
N ALA A 298 1.40 -11.01 1.50
CA ALA A 298 0.04 -11.29 1.02
C ALA A 298 -0.30 -10.51 -0.26
N VAL A 299 0.09 -9.24 -0.34
CA VAL A 299 -0.10 -8.39 -1.52
C VAL A 299 0.70 -8.91 -2.73
N VAL A 300 1.99 -9.22 -2.55
CA VAL A 300 2.84 -9.76 -3.63
C VAL A 300 2.30 -11.11 -4.10
N THR A 301 1.85 -11.99 -3.19
CA THR A 301 1.25 -13.28 -3.55
C THR A 301 0.00 -13.10 -4.44
N VAL A 302 -0.84 -12.12 -4.16
CA VAL A 302 -2.01 -11.83 -5.02
C VAL A 302 -1.56 -11.28 -6.37
N LEU A 303 -0.58 -10.38 -6.41
CA LEU A 303 -0.02 -9.83 -7.66
C LEU A 303 0.56 -10.93 -8.57
N GLU A 304 1.32 -11.88 -8.02
CA GLU A 304 1.84 -13.02 -8.79
C GLU A 304 0.72 -13.89 -9.36
N ARG A 305 -0.32 -14.16 -8.57
CA ARG A 305 -1.48 -14.96 -9.02
C ARG A 305 -2.25 -14.28 -10.14
N ILE A 306 -2.27 -12.95 -10.20
CA ILE A 306 -2.86 -12.18 -11.31
C ILE A 306 -2.05 -12.35 -12.59
N MET A 307 -0.71 -12.46 -12.50
CA MET A 307 0.17 -12.62 -13.66
C MET A 307 0.16 -14.02 -14.29
N MET A 308 -0.47 -15.00 -13.65
CA MET A 308 -0.56 -16.38 -14.16
C MET A 308 -1.72 -16.59 -15.16
N PHE A 309 -2.46 -15.55 -15.51
CA PHE A 309 -3.57 -15.54 -16.46
C PHE A 309 -3.24 -14.57 -17.62
#